data_2619416d6e90b9cee9421c233bae8045
#
_entry.id   2619416d6e90b9cee9421c233bae8045
#
_cell.length_a   1.000
_cell.length_b   1.000
_cell.length_c   1.000
_cell.angle_alpha   90.00
_cell.angle_beta   90.00
_cell.angle_gamma   90.00
#
_symmetry.space_group_name_H-M   'P 1'
#
loop_
_entity.id
_entity.type
_entity.pdbx_description
1 polymer ?
#
loop_
_entity_poly.entity_id
_entity_poly.type
_entity_poly.pdbx_seq_one_letter_code
_entity_poly.pdbx_strand_id
1 'polypeptide(L)'
;MSRPRIVIVGAGFAGYRTARTLSRLTRHQADITLLNPTDYFLYLPLLPQVAAGILEPRRVSVSLSGTLPHVRLVLGEADGIDLDGRTVHYTGPEGEEGTLPYDRLVLAAGSVNKLLPIPGVAEHAHGFRGLPEALYLRDHVTRQVELAAAADDRAECAARCTFVVVGAGYTGTEVAAHGAMYTDAQVRKHPMRTGMRPRWMLLDVAPRVMPEMDERLSATAERVLRQRGVEVRMGTSVKEATHDGVVLTDGSTVDTRTLVWCVGVRPDPLVESLGLPMERGRLLVDPHLQVPGRPELFACGDAAAVPDPNQPGQYTPMTAQHAWRHGKVCAHNVVASLGRGQRKAYRHRDMGFVVDLGGAKAAANPFGLPMSGPAAGAVTRGYHLAAMPGNRVRVAADWLLDAVLPRQAVQLGLVRSWSVPLESSSPEVARVPGRPERTGTDTGSDLGKDPGQSGAEPDGEPAKTPPSEPAKNRPSGEPAKNQPGGEPAKNQPGGEPARNQPHAEPAKRGPSGSPRASGRPRRAVEAAGPRPARGGSGKPGKASRASGTGSAGKRPTAPSGPSRSARPPADPGPEPPANQPPPGPDIAPGPVKRTDGRAVEGDS
;
A
#
# COMPACT_ATOMS: atom_id res chain seq x y z
N MET A 1 19.97 39.40 7.73
CA MET A 1 19.76 38.11 8.40
C MET A 1 19.61 37.04 7.32
N SER A 2 20.36 35.94 7.42
CA SER A 2 20.20 34.79 6.51
C SER A 2 18.79 34.24 6.63
N ARG A 3 18.29 33.62 5.54
CA ARG A 3 17.00 32.93 5.58
C ARG A 3 17.13 31.68 6.47
N PRO A 4 16.15 31.39 7.33
CA PRO A 4 16.17 30.17 8.13
C PRO A 4 16.07 28.93 7.23
N ARG A 5 16.94 27.95 7.47
CA ARG A 5 16.96 26.67 6.75
C ARG A 5 16.06 25.67 7.48
N ILE A 6 15.06 25.18 6.76
CA ILE A 6 14.11 24.18 7.27
C ILE A 6 14.27 22.93 6.45
N VAL A 7 14.71 21.85 7.07
CA VAL A 7 14.80 20.52 6.45
C VAL A 7 13.60 19.69 6.87
N ILE A 8 12.97 18.99 5.92
CA ILE A 8 11.87 18.06 6.11
C ILE A 8 12.33 16.72 5.57
N VAL A 9 12.33 15.67 6.40
CA VAL A 9 12.66 14.31 6.02
C VAL A 9 11.38 13.52 5.75
N GLY A 10 11.21 13.05 4.51
CA GLY A 10 10.04 12.31 4.05
C GLY A 10 8.93 13.17 3.46
N ALA A 11 8.45 12.77 2.27
CA ALA A 11 7.37 13.42 1.52
C ALA A 11 6.03 12.66 1.57
N GLY A 12 5.81 11.82 2.60
CA GLY A 12 4.52 11.21 2.87
C GLY A 12 3.44 12.24 3.24
N PHE A 13 2.29 11.78 3.73
CA PHE A 13 1.15 12.67 4.06
C PHE A 13 1.53 13.85 4.97
N ALA A 14 2.32 13.59 6.01
CA ALA A 14 2.74 14.61 6.96
C ALA A 14 3.76 15.58 6.35
N GLY A 15 4.84 15.06 5.76
CA GLY A 15 5.93 15.89 5.22
C GLY A 15 5.49 16.74 4.02
N TYR A 16 4.78 16.15 3.06
CA TYR A 16 4.20 16.90 1.93
C TYR A 16 3.29 18.04 2.42
N ARG A 17 2.42 17.75 3.40
CA ARG A 17 1.52 18.76 3.95
C ARG A 17 2.28 19.84 4.70
N THR A 18 3.33 19.48 5.43
CA THR A 18 4.23 20.42 6.12
C THR A 18 4.90 21.33 5.11
N ALA A 19 5.57 20.79 4.11
CA ALA A 19 6.26 21.55 3.07
C ALA A 19 5.34 22.56 2.37
N ARG A 20 4.15 22.08 1.93
CA ARG A 20 3.14 22.92 1.28
C ARG A 20 2.61 24.03 2.17
N THR A 21 2.46 23.78 3.47
CA THR A 21 1.96 24.77 4.42
C THR A 21 3.04 25.76 4.78
N LEU A 22 4.27 25.31 5.03
CA LEU A 22 5.43 26.16 5.32
C LEU A 22 5.71 27.14 4.19
N SER A 23 5.76 26.66 2.94
CA SER A 23 5.98 27.51 1.76
C SER A 23 5.01 28.69 1.70
N ARG A 24 3.73 28.47 2.05
CA ARG A 24 2.72 29.51 2.10
C ARG A 24 2.88 30.47 3.30
N LEU A 25 3.15 29.91 4.48
CA LEU A 25 3.24 30.68 5.73
C LEU A 25 4.48 31.55 5.77
N THR A 26 5.60 31.07 5.26
CA THR A 26 6.86 31.81 5.22
C THR A 26 6.91 32.86 4.10
N ARG A 27 5.94 32.82 3.16
CA ARG A 27 5.92 33.69 1.98
C ARG A 27 7.26 33.66 1.24
N HIS A 28 7.86 32.47 1.12
CA HIS A 28 9.17 32.23 0.49
C HIS A 28 10.36 32.92 1.17
N GLN A 29 10.24 33.30 2.46
CA GLN A 29 11.32 33.92 3.25
C GLN A 29 12.10 32.89 4.10
N ALA A 30 11.94 31.61 3.85
CA ALA A 30 12.71 30.51 4.43
C ALA A 30 13.21 29.60 3.32
N ASP A 31 14.36 29.02 3.50
CA ASP A 31 14.91 28.00 2.61
C ASP A 31 14.41 26.64 3.08
N ILE A 32 13.39 26.11 2.37
CA ILE A 32 12.73 24.85 2.70
C ILE A 32 13.29 23.78 1.81
N THR A 33 13.91 22.75 2.39
CA THR A 33 14.39 21.54 1.71
C THR A 33 13.54 20.36 2.13
N LEU A 34 13.08 19.59 1.15
CA LEU A 34 12.37 18.34 1.33
C LEU A 34 13.27 17.21 0.84
N LEU A 35 13.76 16.38 1.75
CA LEU A 35 14.53 15.17 1.47
C LEU A 35 13.58 14.00 1.34
N ASN A 36 13.59 13.32 0.19
CA ASN A 36 12.74 12.16 -0.06
C ASN A 36 13.36 11.26 -1.12
N PRO A 37 13.24 9.92 -1.02
CA PRO A 37 13.81 9.01 -2.00
C PRO A 37 13.19 9.12 -3.40
N THR A 38 11.97 9.64 -3.52
CA THR A 38 11.25 9.77 -4.80
C THR A 38 10.84 11.22 -5.08
N ASP A 39 10.55 11.53 -6.35
CA ASP A 39 10.09 12.84 -6.83
C ASP A 39 8.57 13.05 -6.70
N TYR A 40 7.88 12.10 -6.06
CA TYR A 40 6.42 12.15 -5.92
C TYR A 40 5.92 11.95 -4.49
N PHE A 41 4.77 12.51 -4.21
CA PHE A 41 3.91 12.16 -3.09
C PHE A 41 2.98 11.02 -3.52
N LEU A 42 2.99 9.90 -2.79
CA LEU A 42 2.12 8.77 -3.05
C LEU A 42 0.78 8.92 -2.31
N TYR A 43 -0.33 8.89 -3.06
CA TYR A 43 -1.67 8.85 -2.47
C TYR A 43 -2.08 7.40 -2.18
N LEU A 44 -1.53 6.85 -1.10
CA LEU A 44 -1.67 5.46 -0.64
C LEU A 44 -3.09 4.88 -0.66
N PRO A 45 -4.17 5.61 -0.29
CA PRO A 45 -5.50 5.03 -0.21
C PRO A 45 -6.05 4.47 -1.52
N LEU A 46 -5.46 4.80 -2.65
CA LEU A 46 -5.85 4.25 -3.96
C LEU A 46 -4.88 3.19 -4.50
N LEU A 47 -3.88 2.80 -3.71
CA LEU A 47 -2.88 1.81 -4.11
C LEU A 47 -3.47 0.42 -4.44
N PRO A 48 -4.47 -0.12 -3.71
CA PRO A 48 -5.13 -1.37 -4.06
C PRO A 48 -5.75 -1.38 -5.47
N GLN A 49 -6.22 -0.22 -5.93
CA GLN A 49 -6.77 -0.07 -7.28
C GLN A 49 -5.68 -0.10 -8.37
N VAL A 50 -4.45 0.32 -8.05
CA VAL A 50 -3.29 0.16 -8.94
C VAL A 50 -2.91 -1.31 -9.08
N ALA A 51 -2.85 -2.05 -7.97
CA ALA A 51 -2.56 -3.48 -7.98
C ALA A 51 -3.63 -4.31 -8.71
N ALA A 52 -4.86 -3.81 -8.79
CA ALA A 52 -5.96 -4.45 -9.51
C ALA A 52 -6.16 -3.93 -10.94
N GLY A 53 -5.23 -3.13 -11.48
CA GLY A 53 -5.28 -2.62 -12.86
C GLY A 53 -6.41 -1.64 -13.15
N ILE A 54 -7.02 -1.03 -12.11
CA ILE A 54 -8.08 -0.01 -12.24
C ILE A 54 -7.46 1.35 -12.53
N LEU A 55 -6.39 1.69 -11.80
CA LEU A 55 -5.69 2.96 -11.93
C LEU A 55 -4.27 2.74 -12.47
N GLU A 56 -3.88 3.61 -13.38
CA GLU A 56 -2.49 3.71 -13.78
C GLU A 56 -1.62 4.25 -12.62
N PRO A 57 -0.37 3.75 -12.45
CA PRO A 57 0.51 4.13 -11.33
C PRO A 57 0.69 5.64 -11.17
N ARG A 58 0.81 6.36 -12.29
CA ARG A 58 0.99 7.82 -12.31
C ARG A 58 -0.24 8.59 -11.80
N ARG A 59 -1.40 7.94 -11.63
CA ARG A 59 -2.61 8.60 -11.11
C ARG A 59 -2.51 8.85 -9.62
N VAL A 60 -1.88 7.92 -8.90
CA VAL A 60 -1.71 8.01 -7.43
C VAL A 60 -0.40 8.69 -7.04
N SER A 61 0.49 8.92 -7.99
CA SER A 61 1.78 9.62 -7.80
C SER A 61 1.63 11.10 -8.17
N VAL A 62 1.86 11.99 -7.22
CA VAL A 62 1.73 13.44 -7.41
C VAL A 62 3.11 14.07 -7.38
N SER A 63 3.54 14.71 -8.47
CA SER A 63 4.84 15.35 -8.58
C SER A 63 5.07 16.36 -7.45
N LEU A 64 6.17 16.19 -6.71
CA LEU A 64 6.60 17.11 -5.65
C LEU A 64 7.01 18.45 -6.24
N SER A 65 7.88 18.46 -7.24
CA SER A 65 8.33 19.71 -7.89
C SER A 65 7.18 20.47 -8.55
N GLY A 66 6.22 19.73 -9.17
CA GLY A 66 5.05 20.37 -9.81
C GLY A 66 4.05 20.96 -8.82
N THR A 67 3.99 20.46 -7.58
CA THR A 67 3.02 20.93 -6.56
C THR A 67 3.64 21.76 -5.44
N LEU A 68 4.98 21.80 -5.36
CA LEU A 68 5.78 22.51 -4.35
C LEU A 68 6.88 23.38 -5.01
N PRO A 69 6.54 24.31 -5.91
CA PRO A 69 7.53 25.03 -6.74
C PRO A 69 8.53 25.90 -5.95
N HIS A 70 8.27 26.15 -4.66
CA HIS A 70 9.13 26.96 -3.78
C HIS A 70 9.77 26.15 -2.66
N VAL A 71 9.87 24.83 -2.84
CA VAL A 71 10.53 23.91 -1.93
C VAL A 71 11.62 23.20 -2.73
N ARG A 72 12.84 23.22 -2.21
CA ARG A 72 13.95 22.48 -2.79
C ARG A 72 13.73 20.99 -2.53
N LEU A 73 13.56 20.21 -3.58
CA LEU A 73 13.56 18.76 -3.48
C LEU A 73 15.00 18.25 -3.56
N VAL A 74 15.38 17.42 -2.60
CA VAL A 74 16.61 16.61 -2.62
C VAL A 74 16.16 15.16 -2.70
N LEU A 75 16.58 14.47 -3.75
CA LEU A 75 16.35 13.04 -3.89
C LEU A 75 17.40 12.29 -3.09
N GLY A 76 16.94 11.42 -2.21
CA GLY A 76 17.81 10.63 -1.35
C GLY A 76 17.10 10.08 -0.13
N GLU A 77 17.73 9.11 0.49
CA GLU A 77 17.31 8.50 1.74
C GLU A 77 18.16 9.05 2.90
N ALA A 78 17.51 9.46 3.97
CA ALA A 78 18.21 9.92 5.17
C ALA A 78 18.87 8.73 5.88
N ASP A 79 20.19 8.81 6.04
CA ASP A 79 21.00 7.75 6.66
C ASP A 79 21.24 7.98 8.14
N GLY A 80 21.27 9.25 8.55
CA GLY A 80 21.55 9.64 9.92
C GLY A 80 21.27 11.11 10.17
N ILE A 81 21.18 11.47 11.43
CA ILE A 81 20.95 12.86 11.84
C ILE A 81 21.87 13.18 13.01
N ASP A 82 22.77 14.11 12.80
CA ASP A 82 23.54 14.74 13.86
C ASP A 82 22.70 15.87 14.47
N LEU A 83 22.15 15.59 15.67
CA LEU A 83 21.28 16.52 16.38
C LEU A 83 22.05 17.70 16.95
N ASP A 84 23.31 17.53 17.37
CA ASP A 84 24.11 18.58 17.99
C ASP A 84 24.76 19.47 16.92
N GLY A 85 25.28 18.87 15.84
CA GLY A 85 25.78 19.58 14.65
C GLY A 85 24.65 20.09 13.74
N ARG A 86 23.39 19.75 13.99
CA ARG A 86 22.21 20.13 13.21
C ARG A 86 22.35 19.83 11.73
N THR A 87 22.67 18.58 11.41
CA THR A 87 22.90 18.12 10.06
C THR A 87 22.17 16.81 9.79
N VAL A 88 21.51 16.70 8.65
CA VAL A 88 20.95 15.45 8.14
C VAL A 88 21.90 14.89 7.12
N HIS A 89 22.30 13.64 7.28
CA HIS A 89 23.08 12.87 6.33
C HIS A 89 22.13 12.09 5.40
N TYR A 90 22.47 11.98 4.15
CA TYR A 90 21.64 11.25 3.20
C TYR A 90 22.47 10.63 2.09
N THR A 91 21.95 9.58 1.50
CA THR A 91 22.47 8.98 0.26
C THR A 91 21.48 9.22 -0.87
N GLY A 92 21.98 9.77 -1.96
CA GLY A 92 21.21 10.00 -3.17
C GLY A 92 21.04 8.74 -4.03
N PRO A 93 20.25 8.83 -5.12
CA PRO A 93 19.88 7.67 -5.93
C PRO A 93 21.06 7.07 -6.73
N GLU A 94 22.13 7.81 -6.94
CA GLU A 94 23.34 7.33 -7.60
C GLU A 94 24.41 6.86 -6.61
N GLY A 95 24.09 6.84 -5.30
CA GLY A 95 24.98 6.42 -4.22
C GLY A 95 25.85 7.55 -3.67
N GLU A 96 25.64 8.78 -4.11
CA GLU A 96 26.31 9.96 -3.58
C GLU A 96 25.88 10.25 -2.15
N GLU A 97 26.83 10.54 -1.28
CA GLU A 97 26.58 10.97 0.09
C GLU A 97 26.48 12.49 0.14
N GLY A 98 25.54 12.98 0.94
CA GLY A 98 25.33 14.41 1.11
C GLY A 98 24.90 14.79 2.53
N THR A 99 24.98 16.09 2.81
CA THR A 99 24.60 16.64 4.11
C THR A 99 23.68 17.85 3.93
N LEU A 100 22.72 18.01 4.83
CA LEU A 100 21.75 19.10 4.85
C LEU A 100 21.77 19.78 6.24
N PRO A 101 22.45 20.92 6.38
CA PRO A 101 22.43 21.69 7.63
C PRO A 101 21.06 22.37 7.81
N TYR A 102 20.56 22.42 9.05
CA TYR A 102 19.25 22.99 9.37
C TYR A 102 19.26 23.93 10.58
N ASP A 103 18.33 24.88 10.58
CA ASP A 103 17.94 25.69 11.73
C ASP A 103 16.67 25.10 12.40
N ARG A 104 15.85 24.40 11.59
CA ARG A 104 14.70 23.60 12.05
C ARG A 104 14.61 22.31 11.24
N LEU A 105 14.37 21.22 11.94
CA LEU A 105 14.18 19.89 11.33
C LEU A 105 12.76 19.38 11.58
N VAL A 106 12.16 18.82 10.56
CA VAL A 106 10.87 18.10 10.65
C VAL A 106 11.07 16.66 10.23
N LEU A 107 10.90 15.74 11.18
CA LEU A 107 10.89 14.30 10.92
C LEU A 107 9.49 13.85 10.52
N ALA A 108 9.35 13.44 9.29
CA ALA A 108 8.15 12.87 8.70
C ALA A 108 8.48 11.59 7.91
N ALA A 109 9.47 10.83 8.40
CA ALA A 109 10.01 9.62 7.77
C ALA A 109 8.95 8.54 7.53
N GLY A 110 7.84 8.57 8.28
CA GLY A 110 6.73 7.65 8.07
C GLY A 110 6.95 6.32 8.78
N SER A 111 6.63 5.24 8.06
CA SER A 111 6.62 3.87 8.60
C SER A 111 7.04 2.86 7.54
N VAL A 112 7.49 1.68 7.97
CA VAL A 112 7.89 0.54 7.15
C VAL A 112 7.00 -0.67 7.45
N ASN A 113 7.07 -1.73 6.64
CA ASN A 113 6.34 -2.96 6.90
C ASN A 113 6.72 -3.53 8.28
N LYS A 114 5.71 -3.97 9.03
CA LYS A 114 5.95 -4.68 10.28
C LYS A 114 6.25 -6.14 9.96
N LEU A 115 7.52 -6.50 10.01
CA LEU A 115 7.96 -7.88 9.91
C LEU A 115 7.83 -8.57 11.27
N LEU A 116 7.22 -9.74 11.27
CA LEU A 116 7.14 -10.62 12.44
C LEU A 116 8.17 -11.74 12.26
N PRO A 117 8.76 -12.26 13.35
CA PRO A 117 9.75 -13.34 13.29
C PRO A 117 9.07 -14.69 13.02
N ILE A 118 8.45 -14.82 11.86
CA ILE A 118 7.80 -16.03 11.38
C ILE A 118 8.69 -16.65 10.31
N PRO A 119 9.10 -17.94 10.45
CA PRO A 119 9.99 -18.59 9.49
C PRO A 119 9.48 -18.47 8.05
N GLY A 120 10.36 -18.08 7.13
CA GLY A 120 10.12 -17.98 5.71
C GLY A 120 9.25 -16.79 5.25
N VAL A 121 8.71 -15.97 6.17
CA VAL A 121 7.87 -14.82 5.78
C VAL A 121 8.71 -13.73 5.14
N ALA A 122 9.90 -13.45 5.64
CA ALA A 122 10.79 -12.44 5.06
C ALA A 122 11.17 -12.77 3.60
N GLU A 123 11.38 -14.05 3.31
CA GLU A 123 11.86 -14.54 2.02
C GLU A 123 10.73 -14.73 1.00
N HIS A 124 9.52 -15.11 1.44
CA HIS A 124 8.45 -15.55 0.55
C HIS A 124 7.23 -14.62 0.51
N ALA A 125 7.09 -13.70 1.45
CA ALA A 125 5.97 -12.77 1.45
C ALA A 125 6.28 -11.47 0.67
N HIS A 126 5.23 -10.86 0.14
CA HIS A 126 5.29 -9.58 -0.56
C HIS A 126 4.57 -8.53 0.26
N GLY A 127 5.23 -7.41 0.52
CA GLY A 127 4.64 -6.25 1.17
C GLY A 127 3.61 -5.54 0.30
N PHE A 128 2.89 -4.61 0.90
CA PHE A 128 1.94 -3.75 0.18
C PHE A 128 1.90 -2.36 0.82
N ARG A 129 2.98 -1.60 0.67
CA ARG A 129 3.15 -0.27 1.26
C ARG A 129 3.42 0.82 0.23
N GLY A 130 4.14 0.48 -0.83
CA GLY A 130 4.61 1.41 -1.83
C GLY A 130 4.12 1.08 -3.24
N LEU A 131 4.41 1.99 -4.16
CA LEU A 131 4.07 1.82 -5.57
C LEU A 131 4.80 0.64 -6.22
N PRO A 132 6.10 0.39 -5.96
CA PRO A 132 6.80 -0.77 -6.50
C PRO A 132 6.17 -2.09 -6.09
N GLU A 133 5.78 -2.23 -4.81
CA GLU A 133 5.12 -3.44 -4.30
C GLU A 133 3.76 -3.69 -4.97
N ALA A 134 2.96 -2.62 -5.19
CA ALA A 134 1.69 -2.74 -5.89
C ALA A 134 1.84 -3.13 -7.37
N LEU A 135 2.85 -2.59 -8.05
CA LEU A 135 3.18 -2.95 -9.43
C LEU A 135 3.69 -4.38 -9.53
N TYR A 136 4.57 -4.77 -8.62
CA TYR A 136 5.04 -6.14 -8.54
C TYR A 136 3.89 -7.11 -8.30
N LEU A 137 3.02 -6.84 -7.33
CA LEU A 137 1.87 -7.70 -7.01
C LEU A 137 0.93 -7.87 -8.21
N ARG A 138 0.63 -6.78 -8.94
CA ARG A 138 -0.19 -6.83 -10.16
C ARG A 138 0.41 -7.77 -11.20
N ASP A 139 1.71 -7.59 -11.48
CA ASP A 139 2.42 -8.39 -12.48
C ASP A 139 2.58 -9.84 -12.01
N HIS A 140 2.85 -10.07 -10.72
CA HIS A 140 2.94 -11.39 -10.11
C HIS A 140 1.62 -12.16 -10.19
N VAL A 141 0.51 -11.56 -9.77
CA VAL A 141 -0.83 -12.18 -9.84
C VAL A 141 -1.19 -12.52 -11.28
N THR A 142 -0.95 -11.61 -12.23
CA THR A 142 -1.19 -11.87 -13.64
C THR A 142 -0.36 -13.05 -14.13
N ARG A 143 0.92 -13.11 -13.80
CA ARG A 143 1.82 -14.22 -14.13
C ARG A 143 1.37 -15.55 -13.54
N GLN A 144 0.92 -15.56 -12.27
CA GLN A 144 0.45 -16.79 -11.65
C GLN A 144 -0.80 -17.35 -12.35
N VAL A 145 -1.71 -16.48 -12.78
CA VAL A 145 -2.89 -16.89 -13.56
C VAL A 145 -2.49 -17.46 -14.93
N GLU A 146 -1.50 -16.87 -15.62
CA GLU A 146 -0.99 -17.38 -16.90
C GLU A 146 -0.31 -18.76 -16.73
N LEU A 147 0.56 -18.87 -15.73
CA LEU A 147 1.26 -20.13 -15.42
C LEU A 147 0.28 -21.23 -14.99
N ALA A 148 -0.77 -20.88 -14.24
CA ALA A 148 -1.82 -21.81 -13.87
C ALA A 148 -2.60 -22.33 -15.11
N ALA A 149 -2.83 -21.44 -16.09
CA ALA A 149 -3.52 -21.81 -17.33
C ALA A 149 -2.68 -22.74 -18.22
N ALA A 150 -1.36 -22.70 -18.08
CA ALA A 150 -0.42 -23.54 -18.81
C ALA A 150 0.01 -24.81 -18.04
N ALA A 151 -0.41 -24.97 -16.78
CA ALA A 151 -0.04 -26.11 -15.94
C ALA A 151 -0.83 -27.37 -16.32
N ASP A 152 -0.13 -28.47 -16.55
CA ASP A 152 -0.72 -29.79 -16.80
C ASP A 152 -1.23 -30.43 -15.50
N ASP A 153 -0.55 -30.17 -14.38
CA ASP A 153 -0.94 -30.66 -13.06
C ASP A 153 -2.02 -29.79 -12.42
N ARG A 154 -3.06 -30.45 -11.96
CA ARG A 154 -4.20 -29.83 -11.31
C ARG A 154 -3.87 -29.21 -9.95
N ALA A 155 -2.95 -29.81 -9.20
CA ALA A 155 -2.51 -29.30 -7.90
C ALA A 155 -1.69 -28.03 -8.09
N GLU A 156 -0.77 -28.01 -9.05
CA GLU A 156 0.01 -26.81 -9.38
C GLU A 156 -0.89 -25.68 -9.91
N CYS A 157 -1.87 -26.00 -10.78
CA CYS A 157 -2.87 -25.00 -11.21
C CYS A 157 -3.62 -24.39 -10.02
N ALA A 158 -4.05 -25.21 -9.05
CA ALA A 158 -4.74 -24.75 -7.85
C ALA A 158 -3.84 -23.90 -6.94
N ALA A 159 -2.58 -24.31 -6.73
CA ALA A 159 -1.61 -23.58 -5.93
C ALA A 159 -1.31 -22.19 -6.50
N ARG A 160 -1.13 -22.08 -7.83
CA ARG A 160 -0.90 -20.81 -8.54
C ARG A 160 -2.14 -19.91 -8.55
N CYS A 161 -3.33 -20.47 -8.50
CA CYS A 161 -4.60 -19.76 -8.40
C CYS A 161 -5.01 -19.46 -6.94
N THR A 162 -4.20 -19.81 -5.95
CA THR A 162 -4.46 -19.50 -4.53
C THR A 162 -3.60 -18.32 -4.11
N PHE A 163 -4.24 -17.26 -3.58
CA PHE A 163 -3.63 -16.01 -3.14
C PHE A 163 -3.96 -15.79 -1.67
N VAL A 164 -2.92 -15.78 -0.82
CA VAL A 164 -3.07 -15.61 0.62
C VAL A 164 -2.71 -14.20 1.02
N VAL A 165 -3.61 -13.50 1.71
CA VAL A 165 -3.41 -12.16 2.27
C VAL A 165 -3.47 -12.27 3.79
N VAL A 166 -2.42 -11.83 4.48
CA VAL A 166 -2.36 -11.79 5.94
C VAL A 166 -2.51 -10.37 6.44
N GLY A 167 -3.44 -10.19 7.36
CA GLY A 167 -3.83 -8.88 7.90
C GLY A 167 -5.15 -8.39 7.31
N ALA A 168 -6.23 -8.49 8.08
CA ALA A 168 -7.58 -8.06 7.70
C ALA A 168 -7.91 -6.62 8.15
N GLY A 169 -6.89 -5.76 8.21
CA GLY A 169 -7.06 -4.30 8.29
C GLY A 169 -7.57 -3.71 6.97
N TYR A 170 -7.54 -2.38 6.84
CA TYR A 170 -8.02 -1.68 5.64
C TYR A 170 -7.33 -2.16 4.38
N THR A 171 -6.00 -2.16 4.37
CA THR A 171 -5.18 -2.51 3.19
C THR A 171 -5.43 -3.95 2.73
N GLY A 172 -5.31 -4.94 3.63
CA GLY A 172 -5.49 -6.34 3.25
C GLY A 172 -6.91 -6.66 2.81
N THR A 173 -7.92 -6.04 3.43
CA THR A 173 -9.33 -6.14 3.02
C THR A 173 -9.54 -5.61 1.59
N GLU A 174 -8.98 -4.44 1.27
CA GLU A 174 -9.08 -3.86 -0.08
C GLU A 174 -8.29 -4.66 -1.11
N VAL A 175 -7.07 -5.12 -0.77
CA VAL A 175 -6.25 -5.98 -1.65
C VAL A 175 -6.98 -7.29 -1.98
N ALA A 176 -7.54 -7.97 -0.99
CA ALA A 176 -8.28 -9.21 -1.21
C ALA A 176 -9.55 -8.99 -2.06
N ALA A 177 -10.30 -7.91 -1.77
CA ALA A 177 -11.52 -7.57 -2.53
C ALA A 177 -11.23 -7.24 -4.00
N HIS A 178 -10.22 -6.40 -4.24
CA HIS A 178 -9.84 -5.97 -5.59
C HIS A 178 -9.12 -7.08 -6.36
N GLY A 179 -8.26 -7.84 -5.69
CA GLY A 179 -7.54 -8.98 -6.27
C GLY A 179 -8.49 -10.08 -6.75
N ALA A 180 -9.50 -10.43 -5.95
CA ALA A 180 -10.52 -11.40 -6.34
C ALA A 180 -11.26 -10.96 -7.62
N MET A 181 -11.63 -9.69 -7.71
CA MET A 181 -12.28 -9.16 -8.92
C MET A 181 -11.34 -9.13 -10.13
N TYR A 182 -10.06 -8.85 -9.90
CA TYR A 182 -9.05 -8.77 -10.96
C TYR A 182 -8.79 -10.13 -11.59
N THR A 183 -8.56 -11.16 -10.77
CA THR A 183 -8.35 -12.53 -11.26
C THR A 183 -9.60 -13.14 -11.87
N ASP A 184 -10.76 -12.87 -11.29
CA ASP A 184 -12.06 -13.26 -11.85
C ASP A 184 -12.28 -12.71 -13.28
N ALA A 185 -11.93 -11.44 -13.50
CA ALA A 185 -12.04 -10.80 -14.82
C ALA A 185 -11.09 -11.43 -15.85
N GLN A 186 -9.89 -11.87 -15.41
CA GLN A 186 -8.92 -12.56 -16.26
C GLN A 186 -9.41 -13.96 -16.68
N VAL A 187 -10.00 -14.70 -15.74
CA VAL A 187 -10.42 -16.09 -15.99
C VAL A 187 -11.69 -16.17 -16.82
N ARG A 188 -12.72 -15.35 -16.53
CA ARG A 188 -14.02 -15.43 -17.18
C ARG A 188 -14.02 -15.20 -18.68
N LYS A 189 -13.07 -14.44 -19.21
CA LYS A 189 -13.04 -14.03 -20.61
C LYS A 189 -12.12 -14.86 -21.48
N HIS A 190 -11.39 -15.80 -20.92
CA HIS A 190 -10.40 -16.56 -21.66
C HIS A 190 -10.83 -18.03 -21.80
N PRO A 191 -11.07 -18.53 -23.02
CA PRO A 191 -11.54 -19.90 -23.24
C PRO A 191 -10.63 -20.99 -22.63
N MET A 192 -9.30 -20.80 -22.71
CA MET A 192 -8.30 -21.74 -22.16
C MET A 192 -8.29 -21.78 -20.62
N ARG A 193 -8.95 -20.83 -19.96
CA ARG A 193 -9.06 -20.76 -18.50
C ARG A 193 -10.41 -21.24 -17.97
N THR A 194 -11.20 -21.87 -18.84
CA THR A 194 -12.50 -22.45 -18.46
C THR A 194 -12.28 -23.50 -17.37
N GLY A 195 -12.95 -23.31 -16.22
CA GLY A 195 -12.80 -24.21 -15.08
C GLY A 195 -11.77 -23.77 -14.03
N MET A 196 -10.88 -22.84 -14.30
CA MET A 196 -10.03 -22.24 -13.28
C MET A 196 -10.85 -21.55 -12.20
N ARG A 197 -10.39 -21.61 -10.97
CA ARG A 197 -11.06 -21.02 -9.79
C ARG A 197 -10.05 -20.26 -8.95
N PRO A 198 -9.78 -18.97 -9.25
CA PRO A 198 -8.96 -18.15 -8.37
C PRO A 198 -9.55 -18.11 -6.95
N ARG A 199 -8.71 -18.43 -5.96
CA ARG A 199 -9.06 -18.48 -4.55
C ARG A 199 -8.28 -17.40 -3.81
N TRP A 200 -8.98 -16.47 -3.22
CA TRP A 200 -8.39 -15.47 -2.34
C TRP A 200 -8.72 -15.80 -0.90
N MET A 201 -7.71 -15.82 -0.05
CA MET A 201 -7.85 -16.07 1.39
C MET A 201 -7.39 -14.82 2.13
N LEU A 202 -8.20 -14.35 3.07
CA LEU A 202 -7.87 -13.27 3.98
C LEU A 202 -7.78 -13.80 5.40
N LEU A 203 -6.59 -13.69 6.00
CA LEU A 203 -6.27 -14.24 7.32
C LEU A 203 -5.99 -13.10 8.30
N ASP A 204 -6.46 -13.20 9.55
CA ASP A 204 -6.07 -12.33 10.65
C ASP A 204 -6.23 -13.03 11.99
N VAL A 205 -5.38 -12.69 12.96
CA VAL A 205 -5.51 -13.13 14.36
C VAL A 205 -6.68 -12.46 15.09
N ALA A 206 -7.16 -11.33 14.57
CA ALA A 206 -8.31 -10.62 15.11
C ALA A 206 -9.60 -11.44 14.94
N PRO A 207 -10.62 -11.23 15.80
CA PRO A 207 -11.88 -11.98 15.72
C PRO A 207 -12.78 -11.54 14.55
N ARG A 208 -12.49 -10.40 13.91
CA ARG A 208 -13.29 -9.85 12.80
C ARG A 208 -12.44 -8.98 11.86
N VAL A 209 -12.93 -8.82 10.64
CA VAL A 209 -12.34 -7.94 9.63
C VAL A 209 -12.39 -6.49 10.13
N MET A 210 -11.30 -5.74 9.96
CA MET A 210 -11.19 -4.33 10.37
C MET A 210 -11.70 -4.10 11.81
N PRO A 211 -11.02 -4.65 12.83
CA PRO A 211 -11.49 -4.65 14.20
C PRO A 211 -11.70 -3.25 14.80
N GLU A 212 -11.05 -2.24 14.25
CA GLU A 212 -11.18 -0.83 14.65
C GLU A 212 -12.49 -0.17 14.13
N MET A 213 -13.17 -0.84 13.21
CA MET A 213 -14.41 -0.35 12.61
C MET A 213 -15.63 -0.75 13.46
N ASP A 214 -16.72 0.01 13.32
CA ASP A 214 -18.03 -0.40 13.84
C ASP A 214 -18.37 -1.83 13.40
N GLU A 215 -18.94 -2.61 14.33
CA GLU A 215 -19.18 -4.04 14.15
C GLU A 215 -20.11 -4.36 12.97
N ARG A 216 -21.13 -3.53 12.75
CA ARG A 216 -22.07 -3.70 11.62
C ARG A 216 -21.39 -3.45 10.28
N LEU A 217 -20.48 -2.48 10.23
CA LEU A 217 -19.71 -2.18 9.02
C LEU A 217 -18.66 -3.27 8.76
N SER A 218 -17.99 -3.76 9.80
CA SER A 218 -17.08 -4.91 9.73
C SER A 218 -17.80 -6.13 9.16
N ALA A 219 -18.96 -6.51 9.72
CA ALA A 219 -19.78 -7.61 9.23
C ALA A 219 -20.27 -7.38 7.78
N THR A 220 -20.54 -6.14 7.41
CA THR A 220 -20.91 -5.80 6.03
C THR A 220 -19.75 -5.97 5.07
N ALA A 221 -18.54 -5.53 5.45
CA ALA A 221 -17.34 -5.71 4.64
C ALA A 221 -17.02 -7.21 4.47
N GLU A 222 -17.08 -7.99 5.53
CA GLU A 222 -16.89 -9.44 5.48
C GLU A 222 -17.90 -10.12 4.55
N ARG A 223 -19.18 -9.75 4.64
CA ARG A 223 -20.22 -10.26 3.73
C ARG A 223 -19.91 -9.94 2.27
N VAL A 224 -19.43 -8.73 1.98
CA VAL A 224 -19.04 -8.35 0.62
C VAL A 224 -17.84 -9.14 0.13
N LEU A 225 -16.82 -9.36 0.98
CA LEU A 225 -15.66 -10.20 0.67
C LEU A 225 -16.10 -11.63 0.30
N ARG A 226 -16.92 -12.27 1.15
CA ARG A 226 -17.45 -13.62 0.89
C ARG A 226 -18.30 -13.68 -0.38
N GLN A 227 -19.10 -12.65 -0.67
CA GLN A 227 -19.85 -12.55 -1.94
C GLN A 227 -18.96 -12.42 -3.17
N ARG A 228 -17.70 -11.99 -3.00
CA ARG A 228 -16.67 -11.94 -4.06
C ARG A 228 -15.86 -13.23 -4.16
N GLY A 229 -16.19 -14.23 -3.35
CA GLY A 229 -15.45 -15.49 -3.31
C GLY A 229 -14.18 -15.44 -2.47
N VAL A 230 -13.97 -14.37 -1.67
CA VAL A 230 -12.86 -14.33 -0.72
C VAL A 230 -13.18 -15.21 0.47
N GLU A 231 -12.30 -16.14 0.78
CA GLU A 231 -12.35 -16.95 1.99
C GLU A 231 -11.78 -16.14 3.15
N VAL A 232 -12.61 -15.81 4.13
CA VAL A 232 -12.22 -15.01 5.31
C VAL A 232 -12.06 -15.94 6.49
N ARG A 233 -10.84 -16.05 7.04
CA ARG A 233 -10.49 -16.84 8.23
C ARG A 233 -9.95 -15.90 9.32
N MET A 234 -10.80 -15.60 10.28
CA MET A 234 -10.43 -14.82 11.47
C MET A 234 -9.96 -15.75 12.59
N GLY A 235 -9.14 -15.22 13.51
CA GLY A 235 -8.48 -16.02 14.55
C GLY A 235 -7.35 -16.91 14.02
N THR A 236 -6.92 -16.74 12.78
CA THR A 236 -5.94 -17.59 12.10
C THR A 236 -4.89 -16.74 11.39
N SER A 237 -3.63 -17.15 11.44
CA SER A 237 -2.54 -16.51 10.74
C SER A 237 -1.55 -17.54 10.18
N VAL A 238 -0.50 -17.06 9.54
CA VAL A 238 0.61 -17.88 9.07
C VAL A 238 1.56 -18.18 10.24
N LYS A 239 1.92 -19.45 10.39
CA LYS A 239 2.92 -19.96 11.33
C LYS A 239 4.29 -20.13 10.65
N GLU A 240 4.29 -20.48 9.37
CA GLU A 240 5.48 -20.69 8.57
C GLU A 240 5.13 -20.48 7.09
N ALA A 241 6.06 -19.91 6.33
CA ALA A 241 5.94 -19.76 4.90
C ALA A 241 7.09 -20.51 4.19
N THR A 242 6.78 -21.11 3.04
CA THR A 242 7.74 -21.77 2.17
C THR A 242 7.55 -21.30 0.73
N HIS A 243 8.42 -21.71 -0.17
CA HIS A 243 8.25 -21.47 -1.60
C HIS A 243 6.92 -22.04 -2.13
N ASP A 244 6.45 -23.15 -1.57
CA ASP A 244 5.31 -23.90 -2.10
C ASP A 244 3.99 -23.61 -1.39
N GLY A 245 4.03 -22.95 -0.24
CA GLY A 245 2.83 -22.65 0.50
C GLY A 245 3.04 -22.09 1.89
N VAL A 246 2.00 -22.15 2.69
CA VAL A 246 2.02 -21.68 4.08
C VAL A 246 1.43 -22.72 5.02
N VAL A 247 2.00 -22.82 6.22
CA VAL A 247 1.42 -23.52 7.38
C VAL A 247 0.68 -22.48 8.22
N LEU A 248 -0.56 -22.75 8.55
CA LEU A 248 -1.38 -21.85 9.34
C LEU A 248 -1.29 -22.16 10.84
N THR A 249 -1.71 -21.23 11.68
CA THR A 249 -1.68 -21.39 13.14
C THR A 249 -2.64 -22.46 13.67
N ASP A 250 -3.64 -22.85 12.88
CA ASP A 250 -4.55 -23.97 13.16
C ASP A 250 -3.98 -25.35 12.75
N GLY A 251 -2.74 -25.37 12.22
CA GLY A 251 -2.05 -26.57 11.75
C GLY A 251 -2.40 -26.99 10.32
N SER A 252 -3.33 -26.34 9.65
CA SER A 252 -3.64 -26.61 8.25
C SER A 252 -2.56 -26.05 7.32
N THR A 253 -2.38 -26.67 6.14
CA THR A 253 -1.49 -26.21 5.10
C THR A 253 -2.28 -25.66 3.91
N VAL A 254 -1.72 -24.67 3.23
CA VAL A 254 -2.30 -24.08 2.02
C VAL A 254 -1.22 -23.95 0.97
N ASP A 255 -1.36 -24.72 -0.11
CA ASP A 255 -0.48 -24.57 -1.26
C ASP A 255 -0.78 -23.27 -1.98
N THR A 256 0.24 -22.44 -2.12
CA THR A 256 0.14 -21.13 -2.76
C THR A 256 1.50 -20.68 -3.31
N ARG A 257 1.49 -19.85 -4.33
CA ARG A 257 2.68 -19.16 -4.86
C ARG A 257 2.61 -17.65 -4.60
N THR A 258 1.65 -17.22 -3.73
CA THR A 258 1.41 -15.81 -3.46
C THR A 258 1.04 -15.59 -2.01
N LEU A 259 1.93 -14.98 -1.26
CA LEU A 259 1.70 -14.54 0.13
C LEU A 259 1.85 -13.03 0.19
N VAL A 260 0.77 -12.31 0.53
CA VAL A 260 0.76 -10.86 0.68
C VAL A 260 0.70 -10.48 2.15
N TRP A 261 1.64 -9.63 2.60
CA TRP A 261 1.82 -9.28 4.00
C TRP A 261 1.27 -7.89 4.31
N CYS A 262 0.13 -7.83 5.00
CA CYS A 262 -0.58 -6.61 5.35
C CYS A 262 -0.83 -6.48 6.87
N VAL A 263 0.08 -7.00 7.72
CA VAL A 263 -0.09 -7.07 9.18
C VAL A 263 0.16 -5.74 9.91
N GLY A 264 0.24 -4.65 9.18
CA GLY A 264 0.46 -3.31 9.69
C GLY A 264 1.89 -2.82 9.44
N VAL A 265 2.18 -1.68 10.05
CA VAL A 265 3.45 -0.96 9.86
C VAL A 265 4.11 -0.67 11.21
N ARG A 266 5.41 -0.42 11.19
CA ARG A 266 6.19 0.14 12.31
C ARG A 266 6.83 1.45 11.87
N PRO A 267 7.17 2.35 12.80
CA PRO A 267 7.91 3.56 12.46
C PRO A 267 9.20 3.27 11.70
N ASP A 268 9.63 4.22 10.89
CA ASP A 268 10.88 4.12 10.15
C ASP A 268 12.07 3.96 11.12
N PRO A 269 13.04 3.05 10.85
CA PRO A 269 14.21 2.83 11.70
C PRO A 269 15.08 4.06 11.96
N LEU A 270 15.06 5.05 11.06
CA LEU A 270 15.74 6.33 11.26
C LEU A 270 15.32 7.01 12.58
N VAL A 271 14.08 6.80 13.03
CA VAL A 271 13.59 7.38 14.29
C VAL A 271 14.29 6.76 15.50
N GLU A 272 14.53 5.45 15.45
CA GLU A 272 15.19 4.69 16.52
C GLU A 272 16.67 5.09 16.66
N SER A 273 17.34 5.39 15.53
CA SER A 273 18.76 5.77 15.51
C SER A 273 19.07 7.10 16.22
N LEU A 274 18.05 7.90 16.55
CA LEU A 274 18.23 9.20 17.21
C LEU A 274 18.54 9.10 18.71
N GLY A 275 18.31 7.95 19.36
CA GLY A 275 18.52 7.79 20.80
C GLY A 275 17.65 8.69 21.67
N LEU A 276 16.52 9.19 21.15
CA LEU A 276 15.60 10.08 21.86
C LEU A 276 14.43 9.28 22.46
N PRO A 277 13.71 9.82 23.47
CA PRO A 277 12.58 9.14 24.08
C PRO A 277 11.49 8.78 23.08
N MET A 278 11.03 7.54 23.12
CA MET A 278 10.04 6.98 22.19
C MET A 278 8.88 6.29 22.90
N GLU A 279 7.78 6.14 22.20
CA GLU A 279 6.64 5.32 22.57
C GLU A 279 6.28 4.40 21.40
N ARG A 280 6.44 3.08 21.59
CA ARG A 280 6.22 2.06 20.54
C ARG A 280 6.98 2.36 19.24
N GLY A 281 8.26 2.73 19.38
CA GLY A 281 9.15 3.08 18.26
C GLY A 281 8.86 4.45 17.63
N ARG A 282 7.91 5.24 18.13
CA ARG A 282 7.59 6.59 17.67
C ARG A 282 8.20 7.63 18.58
N LEU A 283 8.77 8.67 18.00
CA LEU A 283 9.40 9.77 18.74
C LEU A 283 8.36 10.52 19.58
N LEU A 284 8.61 10.65 20.89
CA LEU A 284 7.75 11.44 21.78
C LEU A 284 7.77 12.91 21.39
N VAL A 285 6.59 13.50 21.27
CA VAL A 285 6.41 14.93 20.99
C VAL A 285 5.37 15.54 21.93
N ASP A 286 5.46 16.85 22.12
CA ASP A 286 4.46 17.62 22.84
C ASP A 286 3.18 17.82 21.97
N PRO A 287 2.08 18.38 22.50
CA PRO A 287 0.88 18.67 21.72
C PRO A 287 1.10 19.65 20.55
N HIS A 288 2.27 20.31 20.49
CA HIS A 288 2.67 21.18 19.39
C HIS A 288 3.58 20.49 18.37
N LEU A 289 3.75 19.17 18.47
CA LEU A 289 4.60 18.33 17.61
C LEU A 289 6.09 18.67 17.69
N GLN A 290 6.54 19.27 18.79
CA GLN A 290 7.93 19.57 19.07
C GLN A 290 8.49 18.49 19.99
N VAL A 291 9.73 18.09 19.76
CA VAL A 291 10.42 17.10 20.62
C VAL A 291 10.86 17.79 21.91
N PRO A 292 10.51 17.26 23.10
CA PRO A 292 10.95 17.81 24.38
C PRO A 292 12.47 17.90 24.46
N GLY A 293 12.99 19.04 24.96
CA GLY A 293 14.43 19.29 25.07
C GLY A 293 15.14 19.68 23.76
N ARG A 294 14.46 19.60 22.61
CA ARG A 294 15.03 19.94 21.30
C ARG A 294 14.15 20.98 20.58
N PRO A 295 14.32 22.27 20.83
CA PRO A 295 13.45 23.32 20.30
C PRO A 295 13.52 23.47 18.76
N GLU A 296 14.58 22.96 18.14
CA GLU A 296 14.78 22.94 16.69
C GLU A 296 14.10 21.75 16.01
N LEU A 297 13.73 20.68 16.76
CA LEU A 297 13.26 19.41 16.23
C LEU A 297 11.75 19.24 16.39
N PHE A 298 11.09 18.91 15.28
CA PHE A 298 9.67 18.57 15.19
C PHE A 298 9.51 17.19 14.57
N ALA A 299 8.48 16.45 14.99
CA ALA A 299 8.14 15.19 14.34
C ALA A 299 6.63 15.07 14.10
N CYS A 300 6.24 14.40 13.02
CA CYS A 300 4.84 14.28 12.63
C CYS A 300 4.57 13.04 11.75
N GLY A 301 3.31 12.66 11.66
CA GLY A 301 2.89 11.44 10.97
C GLY A 301 3.22 10.20 11.80
N ASP A 302 3.55 9.10 11.12
CA ASP A 302 3.77 7.81 11.76
C ASP A 302 5.08 7.75 12.57
N ALA A 303 6.03 8.63 12.26
CA ALA A 303 7.28 8.78 13.00
C ALA A 303 7.10 9.35 14.43
N ALA A 304 5.94 9.95 14.75
CA ALA A 304 5.73 10.66 16.00
C ALA A 304 4.59 10.08 16.85
N ALA A 305 4.83 9.98 18.15
CA ALA A 305 3.82 9.71 19.17
C ALA A 305 3.17 11.03 19.60
N VAL A 306 2.18 11.48 18.82
CA VAL A 306 1.46 12.72 19.09
C VAL A 306 0.34 12.46 20.09
N PRO A 307 0.26 13.16 21.23
CA PRO A 307 -0.81 12.98 22.20
C PRO A 307 -2.21 13.14 21.54
N ASP A 308 -3.12 12.21 21.83
CA ASP A 308 -4.48 12.29 21.29
C ASP A 308 -5.34 13.22 22.15
N PRO A 309 -5.82 14.34 21.60
CA PRO A 309 -6.64 15.29 22.35
C PRO A 309 -8.01 14.72 22.74
N ASN A 310 -8.47 13.64 22.09
CA ASN A 310 -9.76 13.00 22.35
C ASN A 310 -9.65 11.82 23.33
N GLN A 311 -8.43 11.30 23.55
CA GLN A 311 -8.15 10.18 24.44
C GLN A 311 -6.93 10.49 25.32
N PRO A 312 -7.10 11.17 26.45
CA PRO A 312 -6.00 11.52 27.34
C PRO A 312 -5.17 10.30 27.74
N GLY A 313 -3.84 10.43 27.66
CA GLY A 313 -2.90 9.34 27.93
C GLY A 313 -2.68 8.36 26.77
N GLN A 314 -3.37 8.56 25.65
CA GLN A 314 -3.13 7.81 24.41
C GLN A 314 -2.47 8.69 23.34
N TYR A 315 -1.94 8.02 22.31
CA TYR A 315 -1.35 8.67 21.15
C TYR A 315 -2.18 8.40 19.90
N THR A 316 -2.19 9.37 18.98
CA THR A 316 -2.92 9.24 17.71
C THR A 316 -2.49 8.00 16.94
N PRO A 317 -3.41 7.28 16.27
CA PRO A 317 -3.06 6.15 15.43
C PRO A 317 -2.28 6.58 14.18
N MET A 318 -1.49 5.65 13.62
CA MET A 318 -0.73 5.84 12.37
C MET A 318 -1.68 5.76 11.17
N THR A 319 -2.29 6.88 10.83
CA THR A 319 -3.22 6.99 9.69
C THR A 319 -2.93 8.21 8.84
N ALA A 320 -3.25 8.11 7.54
CA ALA A 320 -3.13 9.21 6.60
C ALA A 320 -3.91 10.47 7.04
N GLN A 321 -5.03 10.28 7.72
CA GLN A 321 -5.87 11.37 8.24
C GLN A 321 -5.14 12.19 9.31
N HIS A 322 -4.55 11.49 10.30
CA HIS A 322 -3.74 12.12 11.34
C HIS A 322 -2.48 12.75 10.73
N ALA A 323 -1.73 12.01 9.93
CA ALA A 323 -0.52 12.49 9.28
C ALA A 323 -0.73 13.80 8.50
N TRP A 324 -1.82 13.88 7.72
CA TRP A 324 -2.17 15.08 6.96
C TRP A 324 -2.45 16.31 7.85
N ARG A 325 -3.09 16.10 9.01
CA ARG A 325 -3.37 17.17 9.96
C ARG A 325 -2.14 17.54 10.78
N HIS A 326 -1.34 16.54 11.21
CA HIS A 326 -0.07 16.74 11.86
C HIS A 326 0.82 17.68 11.03
N GLY A 327 0.98 17.42 9.74
CA GLY A 327 1.80 18.26 8.87
C GLY A 327 1.33 19.72 8.80
N LYS A 328 0.01 19.98 8.83
CA LYS A 328 -0.49 21.35 8.90
C LYS A 328 -0.13 22.03 10.21
N VAL A 329 -0.31 21.36 11.35
CA VAL A 329 -0.02 21.91 12.68
C VAL A 329 1.48 22.09 12.88
N CYS A 330 2.27 21.08 12.48
CA CYS A 330 3.73 21.14 12.52
C CYS A 330 4.27 22.39 11.79
N ALA A 331 3.80 22.64 10.56
CA ALA A 331 4.20 23.82 9.81
C ALA A 331 3.91 25.15 10.54
N HIS A 332 2.76 25.27 11.20
CA HIS A 332 2.47 26.46 12.02
C HIS A 332 3.43 26.62 13.19
N ASN A 333 3.78 25.51 13.84
CA ASN A 333 4.63 25.50 15.02
C ASN A 333 6.11 25.73 14.69
N VAL A 334 6.57 25.22 13.54
CA VAL A 334 7.88 25.57 12.98
C VAL A 334 7.98 27.07 12.72
N VAL A 335 6.97 27.68 12.09
CA VAL A 335 6.95 29.13 11.86
C VAL A 335 6.91 29.92 13.17
N ALA A 336 6.13 29.47 14.15
CA ALA A 336 6.08 30.09 15.48
C ALA A 336 7.43 30.01 16.22
N SER A 337 8.17 28.90 16.07
CA SER A 337 9.51 28.76 16.66
C SER A 337 10.56 29.69 16.03
N LEU A 338 10.27 30.24 14.86
CA LEU A 338 11.06 31.28 14.19
C LEU A 338 10.61 32.70 14.53
N GLY A 339 9.78 32.87 15.57
CA GLY A 339 9.27 34.16 16.03
C GLY A 339 8.10 34.71 15.23
N ARG A 340 7.41 33.89 14.40
CA ARG A 340 6.30 34.35 13.55
C ARG A 340 5.01 33.57 13.85
N GLY A 341 3.98 34.26 14.32
CA GLY A 341 2.68 33.67 14.66
C GLY A 341 2.65 33.03 16.05
N GLN A 342 1.66 32.19 16.30
CA GLN A 342 1.44 31.54 17.59
C GLN A 342 1.51 30.03 17.45
N ARG A 343 2.00 29.34 18.49
CA ARG A 343 1.98 27.88 18.60
C ARG A 343 0.55 27.36 18.65
N LYS A 344 0.31 26.22 18.01
CA LYS A 344 -1.00 25.57 17.92
C LYS A 344 -0.89 24.14 18.41
N ALA A 345 -1.66 23.82 19.43
CA ALA A 345 -1.80 22.42 19.83
C ALA A 345 -2.56 21.62 18.75
N TYR A 346 -2.19 20.36 18.60
CA TYR A 346 -2.90 19.44 17.73
C TYR A 346 -4.36 19.26 18.20
N ARG A 347 -5.27 19.32 17.26
CA ARG A 347 -6.68 19.01 17.46
C ARG A 347 -7.16 18.12 16.34
N HIS A 348 -7.91 17.09 16.68
CA HIS A 348 -8.48 16.15 15.74
C HIS A 348 -10.01 16.25 15.72
N ARG A 349 -10.58 16.33 14.54
CA ARG A 349 -11.99 16.05 14.29
C ARG A 349 -12.03 14.82 13.39
N ASP A 350 -12.59 13.76 13.90
CA ASP A 350 -12.76 12.55 13.12
C ASP A 350 -13.74 12.80 11.96
N MET A 351 -13.34 12.42 10.77
CA MET A 351 -14.18 12.50 9.57
C MET A 351 -14.75 11.13 9.19
N GLY A 352 -14.51 10.13 10.04
CA GLY A 352 -14.83 8.76 9.74
C GLY A 352 -13.81 8.12 8.81
N PHE A 353 -14.15 6.98 8.31
CA PHE A 353 -13.31 6.19 7.39
C PHE A 353 -14.11 5.71 6.20
N VAL A 354 -13.39 5.28 5.19
CA VAL A 354 -13.94 4.70 3.97
C VAL A 354 -13.10 3.50 3.58
N VAL A 355 -13.74 2.45 3.07
CA VAL A 355 -13.10 1.22 2.57
C VAL A 355 -13.72 0.89 1.22
N ASP A 356 -12.90 0.80 0.19
CA ASP A 356 -13.33 0.39 -1.15
C ASP A 356 -13.28 -1.15 -1.27
N LEU A 357 -14.44 -1.74 -1.42
CA LEU A 357 -14.56 -3.18 -1.61
C LEU A 357 -14.67 -3.57 -3.08
N GLY A 358 -14.32 -2.66 -3.98
CA GLY A 358 -14.32 -2.84 -5.42
C GLY A 358 -15.69 -2.69 -6.10
N GLY A 359 -15.68 -2.34 -7.38
CA GLY A 359 -16.88 -2.03 -8.15
C GLY A 359 -17.64 -0.85 -7.54
N ALA A 360 -18.94 -1.03 -7.30
CA ALA A 360 -19.77 -0.02 -6.64
C ALA A 360 -19.95 -0.28 -5.13
N LYS A 361 -19.23 -1.26 -4.54
CA LYS A 361 -19.41 -1.65 -3.14
C LYS A 361 -18.31 -1.03 -2.27
N ALA A 362 -18.71 -0.37 -1.21
CA ALA A 362 -17.83 0.17 -0.19
C ALA A 362 -18.52 0.10 1.19
N ALA A 363 -17.72 0.24 2.25
CA ALA A 363 -18.18 0.51 3.59
C ALA A 363 -17.59 1.85 4.06
N ALA A 364 -18.40 2.72 4.62
CA ALA A 364 -17.98 4.04 5.03
C ALA A 364 -18.71 4.50 6.28
N ASN A 365 -18.07 5.35 7.06
CA ASN A 365 -18.65 5.98 8.24
C ASN A 365 -18.31 7.48 8.26
N PRO A 366 -18.71 8.25 7.23
CA PRO A 366 -18.42 9.67 7.20
C PRO A 366 -19.16 10.39 8.33
N PHE A 367 -18.40 11.13 9.15
CA PHE A 367 -18.93 11.87 10.30
C PHE A 367 -19.77 11.04 11.29
N GLY A 368 -19.48 9.74 11.43
CA GLY A 368 -20.20 8.83 12.30
C GLY A 368 -21.49 8.24 11.70
N LEU A 369 -21.79 8.47 10.41
CA LEU A 369 -22.97 7.92 9.73
C LEU A 369 -22.58 6.64 8.97
N PRO A 370 -22.96 5.43 9.47
CA PRO A 370 -22.60 4.19 8.80
C PRO A 370 -23.37 4.03 7.50
N MET A 371 -22.66 3.73 6.41
CA MET A 371 -23.24 3.48 5.10
C MET A 371 -22.49 2.39 4.35
N SER A 372 -23.16 1.73 3.41
CA SER A 372 -22.59 0.65 2.62
C SER A 372 -23.18 0.62 1.20
N GLY A 373 -22.61 -0.23 0.34
CA GLY A 373 -23.07 -0.40 -1.03
C GLY A 373 -22.76 0.78 -1.95
N PRO A 374 -23.57 1.04 -3.00
CA PRO A 374 -23.27 2.04 -4.02
C PRO A 374 -23.18 3.48 -3.48
N ALA A 375 -24.00 3.84 -2.51
CA ALA A 375 -23.96 5.16 -1.87
C ALA A 375 -22.62 5.38 -1.16
N ALA A 376 -22.15 4.39 -0.38
CA ALA A 376 -20.83 4.43 0.22
C ALA A 376 -19.71 4.50 -0.84
N GLY A 377 -19.85 3.76 -1.95
CA GLY A 377 -18.92 3.82 -3.07
C GLY A 377 -18.80 5.21 -3.70
N ALA A 378 -19.93 5.90 -3.88
CA ALA A 378 -19.93 7.28 -4.38
C ALA A 378 -19.27 8.25 -3.39
N VAL A 379 -19.58 8.12 -2.09
CA VAL A 379 -18.95 8.92 -1.02
C VAL A 379 -17.45 8.66 -0.96
N THR A 380 -17.01 7.41 -1.01
CA THR A 380 -15.59 7.02 -1.00
C THR A 380 -14.83 7.65 -2.16
N ARG A 381 -15.35 7.52 -3.39
CA ARG A 381 -14.75 8.14 -4.58
C ARG A 381 -14.72 9.67 -4.49
N GLY A 382 -15.82 10.29 -4.08
CA GLY A 382 -15.91 11.73 -3.85
C GLY A 382 -14.90 12.22 -2.81
N TYR A 383 -14.75 11.49 -1.70
CA TYR A 383 -13.74 11.78 -0.68
C TYR A 383 -12.31 11.73 -1.24
N HIS A 384 -11.95 10.67 -1.98
CA HIS A 384 -10.62 10.54 -2.56
C HIS A 384 -10.32 11.65 -3.57
N LEU A 385 -11.27 11.99 -4.45
CA LEU A 385 -11.12 13.12 -5.37
C LEU A 385 -10.93 14.46 -4.63
N ALA A 386 -11.67 14.68 -3.54
CA ALA A 386 -11.54 15.90 -2.75
C ALA A 386 -10.19 15.97 -1.99
N ALA A 387 -9.76 14.85 -1.42
CA ALA A 387 -8.56 14.77 -0.58
C ALA A 387 -7.25 14.77 -1.39
N MET A 388 -7.25 14.22 -2.60
CA MET A 388 -6.07 14.10 -3.46
C MET A 388 -5.55 15.48 -3.90
N PRO A 389 -4.26 15.78 -3.74
CA PRO A 389 -3.70 17.10 -4.08
C PRO A 389 -3.49 17.35 -5.59
N GLY A 390 -3.61 16.33 -6.43
CA GLY A 390 -3.46 16.40 -7.89
C GLY A 390 -4.18 15.25 -8.59
N ASN A 391 -4.07 15.17 -9.90
CA ASN A 391 -4.52 14.04 -10.75
C ASN A 391 -6.03 13.69 -10.70
N ARG A 392 -6.87 14.49 -10.06
CA ARG A 392 -8.29 14.21 -9.80
C ARG A 392 -9.07 13.82 -11.06
N VAL A 393 -8.90 14.62 -12.13
CA VAL A 393 -9.59 14.38 -13.41
C VAL A 393 -9.12 13.07 -14.05
N ARG A 394 -7.82 12.79 -13.97
CA ARG A 394 -7.25 11.56 -14.52
C ARG A 394 -7.73 10.32 -13.77
N VAL A 395 -7.80 10.38 -12.43
CA VAL A 395 -8.38 9.31 -11.61
C VAL A 395 -9.86 9.08 -11.94
N ALA A 396 -10.64 10.15 -12.08
CA ALA A 396 -12.04 10.05 -12.45
C ALA A 396 -12.23 9.46 -13.86
N ALA A 397 -11.34 9.80 -14.80
CA ALA A 397 -11.34 9.23 -16.14
C ALA A 397 -11.00 7.72 -16.13
N ASP A 398 -9.98 7.30 -15.36
CA ASP A 398 -9.63 5.88 -15.22
C ASP A 398 -10.81 5.08 -14.61
N TRP A 399 -11.49 5.62 -13.59
CA TRP A 399 -12.68 4.98 -13.03
C TRP A 399 -13.83 4.86 -14.05
N LEU A 400 -14.01 5.85 -14.92
CA LEU A 400 -14.99 5.78 -15.99
C LEU A 400 -14.61 4.72 -17.03
N LEU A 401 -13.33 4.67 -17.41
CA LEU A 401 -12.82 3.65 -18.33
C LEU A 401 -12.97 2.24 -17.75
N ASP A 402 -12.61 2.02 -16.46
CA ASP A 402 -12.79 0.73 -15.78
C ASP A 402 -14.27 0.28 -15.71
N ALA A 403 -15.20 1.24 -15.64
CA ALA A 403 -16.63 0.93 -15.61
C ALA A 403 -17.19 0.50 -16.99
N VAL A 404 -16.57 0.93 -18.09
CA VAL A 404 -17.08 0.73 -19.45
C VAL A 404 -16.26 -0.29 -20.24
N LEU A 405 -14.93 -0.27 -20.05
CA LEU A 405 -14.00 -1.12 -20.77
C LEU A 405 -13.53 -2.32 -19.94
N PRO A 406 -13.16 -3.44 -20.57
CA PRO A 406 -12.51 -4.54 -19.85
C PRO A 406 -11.13 -4.11 -19.36
N ARG A 407 -10.78 -4.57 -18.15
CA ARG A 407 -9.44 -4.38 -17.58
C ARG A 407 -8.39 -5.06 -18.44
N GLN A 408 -7.25 -4.40 -18.57
CA GLN A 408 -6.09 -4.97 -19.23
C GLN A 408 -5.26 -5.74 -18.18
N ALA A 409 -5.04 -7.02 -18.42
CA ALA A 409 -4.20 -7.88 -17.60
C ALA A 409 -2.93 -8.20 -18.40
N VAL A 410 -1.95 -7.30 -18.31
CA VAL A 410 -0.64 -7.43 -18.97
C VAL A 410 0.45 -7.33 -17.93
N GLN A 411 1.39 -8.26 -17.97
CA GLN A 411 2.59 -8.25 -17.14
C GLN A 411 3.64 -7.34 -17.79
N LEU A 412 3.92 -6.19 -17.18
CA LEU A 412 4.90 -5.24 -17.69
C LEU A 412 6.36 -5.59 -17.30
N GLY A 413 6.55 -6.32 -16.18
CA GLY A 413 7.86 -6.75 -15.70
C GLY A 413 8.76 -5.59 -15.24
N LEU A 414 8.18 -4.44 -14.88
CA LEU A 414 8.91 -3.24 -14.49
C LEU A 414 9.60 -3.37 -13.13
N VAL A 415 9.05 -4.19 -12.25
CA VAL A 415 9.56 -4.40 -10.88
C VAL A 415 9.91 -5.87 -10.70
N ARG A 416 11.10 -6.14 -10.17
CA ARG A 416 11.58 -7.50 -9.88
C ARG A 416 11.35 -7.84 -8.41
N SER A 417 11.18 -9.13 -8.07
CA SER A 417 10.98 -9.58 -6.69
C SER A 417 12.10 -9.14 -5.75
N TRP A 418 13.34 -9.25 -6.19
CA TRP A 418 14.52 -8.84 -5.42
C TRP A 418 14.63 -7.34 -5.18
N SER A 419 13.91 -6.49 -5.94
CA SER A 419 13.89 -5.04 -5.75
C SER A 419 12.82 -4.56 -4.76
N VAL A 420 11.95 -5.46 -4.29
CA VAL A 420 10.87 -5.16 -3.33
C VAL A 420 10.84 -6.19 -2.20
N PRO A 421 11.95 -6.42 -1.49
CA PRO A 421 11.93 -7.32 -0.35
C PRO A 421 11.08 -6.72 0.77
N LEU A 422 10.46 -7.60 1.54
CA LEU A 422 9.56 -7.21 2.64
C LEU A 422 10.30 -6.39 3.72
N GLU A 423 11.58 -6.61 3.88
CA GLU A 423 12.46 -5.94 4.85
C GLU A 423 12.88 -4.53 4.44
N SER A 424 12.74 -4.17 3.17
CA SER A 424 13.21 -2.87 2.70
C SER A 424 12.47 -1.71 3.34
N SER A 425 13.20 -0.74 3.88
CA SER A 425 12.67 0.52 4.38
C SER A 425 12.22 1.44 3.24
N SER A 426 12.88 1.35 2.08
CA SER A 426 12.63 2.20 0.91
C SER A 426 12.61 1.38 -0.38
N PRO A 427 11.54 0.60 -0.63
CA PRO A 427 11.43 -0.19 -1.86
C PRO A 427 11.34 0.69 -3.12
N GLU A 428 11.12 1.98 -2.95
CA GLU A 428 11.06 2.98 -4.02
C GLU A 428 12.43 3.35 -4.59
N VAL A 429 13.51 3.11 -3.84
CA VAL A 429 14.87 3.43 -4.28
C VAL A 429 15.45 2.25 -5.04
N ALA A 430 15.97 2.51 -6.23
CA ALA A 430 16.75 1.53 -6.97
C ALA A 430 17.99 1.15 -6.13
N ARG A 431 18.23 -0.14 -5.96
CA ARG A 431 19.40 -0.62 -5.22
C ARG A 431 20.67 -0.28 -5.98
N VAL A 432 21.60 0.35 -5.30
CA VAL A 432 22.94 0.55 -5.83
C VAL A 432 23.72 -0.77 -5.64
N PRO A 433 24.26 -1.37 -6.71
CA PRO A 433 25.05 -2.60 -6.59
C PRO A 433 26.22 -2.42 -5.62
N GLY A 434 26.36 -3.37 -4.67
CA GLY A 434 27.47 -3.37 -3.71
C GLY A 434 27.23 -2.63 -2.40
N ARG A 435 26.09 -1.98 -2.22
CA ARG A 435 25.73 -1.38 -0.93
C ARG A 435 25.01 -2.40 -0.04
N PRO A 436 25.42 -2.60 1.23
CA PRO A 436 24.70 -3.43 2.18
C PRO A 436 23.30 -2.86 2.43
N GLU A 437 22.30 -3.73 2.45
CA GLU A 437 20.94 -3.34 2.79
C GLU A 437 20.87 -2.86 4.24
N ARG A 438 20.11 -1.80 4.48
CA ARG A 438 19.60 -1.50 5.83
C ARG A 438 18.51 -2.54 6.14
N THR A 439 18.92 -3.71 6.58
CA THR A 439 17.99 -4.68 7.16
C THR A 439 17.53 -4.14 8.50
N GLY A 440 16.23 -3.97 8.65
CA GLY A 440 15.62 -3.54 9.90
C GLY A 440 15.70 -4.59 11.03
N THR A 441 16.70 -5.45 11.00
CA THR A 441 16.89 -6.60 11.91
C THR A 441 18.07 -6.47 12.87
N ASP A 442 18.68 -5.29 12.98
CA ASP A 442 19.62 -5.04 14.07
C ASP A 442 18.88 -4.54 15.33
N THR A 443 17.92 -5.35 15.81
CA THR A 443 17.43 -5.25 17.18
C THR A 443 18.28 -6.16 18.04
N GLY A 444 19.27 -5.54 18.70
CA GLY A 444 20.14 -6.14 19.66
C GLY A 444 19.49 -7.17 20.59
N SER A 445 19.95 -8.38 20.46
CA SER A 445 20.02 -9.33 21.55
C SER A 445 21.26 -9.00 22.41
N ASP A 446 21.16 -7.93 23.16
CA ASP A 446 22.06 -7.71 24.32
C ASP A 446 21.33 -6.90 25.40
N LEU A 447 20.35 -7.52 26.02
CA LEU A 447 19.80 -7.10 27.30
C LEU A 447 20.05 -8.23 28.29
N GLY A 448 21.17 -8.09 29.04
CA GLY A 448 21.38 -8.92 30.21
C GLY A 448 22.83 -9.14 30.60
N LYS A 449 23.53 -8.09 31.03
CA LYS A 449 24.55 -8.23 32.07
C LYS A 449 24.60 -6.94 32.91
N ASP A 450 24.22 -7.11 34.14
CA ASP A 450 24.34 -6.17 35.24
C ASP A 450 25.79 -5.69 35.44
N PRO A 451 26.03 -4.41 35.76
CA PRO A 451 27.33 -3.94 36.18
C PRO A 451 27.50 -4.05 37.70
N GLY A 452 28.33 -4.99 38.14
CA GLY A 452 28.67 -5.12 39.54
C GLY A 452 30.03 -5.76 39.76
N GLN A 453 30.96 -4.94 40.19
CA GLN A 453 32.14 -5.18 41.00
C GLN A 453 33.53 -5.07 40.35
N SER A 454 34.16 -4.05 40.85
CA SER A 454 35.55 -3.63 40.98
C SER A 454 36.58 -4.73 41.22
N GLY A 455 37.81 -4.49 40.69
CA GLY A 455 39.00 -4.98 41.35
C GLY A 455 40.21 -5.21 40.44
N ALA A 456 41.15 -4.23 40.49
CA ALA A 456 42.61 -4.36 40.44
C ALA A 456 43.31 -4.91 39.17
N GLU A 457 44.08 -4.03 38.58
CA GLU A 457 45.34 -4.31 37.83
C GLU A 457 46.39 -5.01 38.78
N PRO A 458 47.56 -5.55 38.30
CA PRO A 458 48.41 -5.01 37.26
C PRO A 458 49.25 -6.02 36.42
N ASP A 459 49.92 -5.43 35.40
CA ASP A 459 51.22 -5.73 34.79
C ASP A 459 51.56 -7.11 34.20
N GLY A 460 52.07 -7.07 32.95
CA GLY A 460 52.82 -8.14 32.33
C GLY A 460 52.95 -8.03 30.80
N GLU A 461 54.09 -7.49 30.41
CA GLU A 461 54.62 -7.30 29.06
C GLU A 461 54.81 -8.59 28.20
N PRO A 462 55.19 -8.54 26.92
CA PRO A 462 54.67 -9.43 25.87
C PRO A 462 55.67 -10.55 25.49
N ALA A 463 55.18 -11.64 24.99
CA ALA A 463 56.00 -12.67 24.34
C ALA A 463 55.63 -12.88 22.88
N LYS A 464 56.67 -12.81 22.08
CA LYS A 464 56.81 -12.90 20.64
C LYS A 464 56.33 -14.21 20.03
N THR A 465 55.79 -14.08 18.85
CA THR A 465 55.64 -15.10 17.77
C THR A 465 56.93 -15.90 17.47
N PRO A 466 56.86 -17.09 16.90
CA PRO A 466 57.12 -17.14 15.48
C PRO A 466 56.29 -18.17 14.68
N PRO A 467 56.41 -18.14 13.33
CA PRO A 467 55.52 -18.80 12.39
C PRO A 467 56.02 -20.19 12.04
N SER A 468 55.11 -21.07 11.60
CA SER A 468 55.50 -22.27 10.85
C SER A 468 54.63 -22.46 9.63
N GLU A 469 55.36 -22.55 8.54
CA GLU A 469 55.03 -22.84 7.17
C GLU A 469 54.50 -24.27 6.91
N PRO A 470 54.11 -24.61 5.68
CA PRO A 470 53.12 -25.63 5.39
C PRO A 470 53.75 -26.98 4.99
N ALA A 471 52.99 -28.02 5.20
CA ALA A 471 53.35 -29.36 4.70
C ALA A 471 52.46 -29.81 3.56
N LYS A 472 53.14 -30.04 2.46
CA LYS A 472 52.70 -30.69 1.23
C LYS A 472 52.50 -32.21 1.39
N ASN A 473 51.71 -32.75 0.47
CA ASN A 473 51.77 -34.06 -0.24
C ASN A 473 50.84 -35.17 0.20
N ARG A 474 49.82 -35.43 -0.66
CA ARG A 474 49.71 -36.52 -1.70
C ARG A 474 50.10 -37.95 -1.27
N PRO A 475 49.64 -38.93 -2.05
CA PRO A 475 48.31 -39.57 -2.22
C PRO A 475 48.39 -41.09 -2.04
N SER A 476 47.33 -41.74 -2.38
CA SER A 476 47.24 -43.19 -2.75
C SER A 476 46.45 -44.10 -1.85
N GLY A 477 45.54 -44.80 -2.52
CA GLY A 477 45.16 -46.14 -2.27
C GLY A 477 43.72 -46.48 -2.61
N GLU A 478 43.46 -46.78 -3.89
CA GLU A 478 42.39 -47.69 -4.32
C GLU A 478 42.78 -49.16 -4.00
N PRO A 479 41.94 -50.18 -4.29
CA PRO A 479 40.56 -50.49 -3.93
C PRO A 479 40.46 -51.92 -3.31
N ALA A 480 39.37 -52.26 -2.73
CA ALA A 480 39.03 -53.67 -2.50
C ALA A 480 37.55 -53.98 -2.81
N LYS A 481 37.40 -54.69 -3.90
CA LYS A 481 36.23 -55.50 -4.21
C LYS A 481 36.03 -56.58 -3.16
N ASN A 482 34.76 -56.89 -2.78
CA ASN A 482 34.28 -58.28 -2.75
C ASN A 482 32.75 -58.31 -2.68
N GLN A 483 32.20 -58.97 -3.67
CA GLN A 483 30.91 -59.69 -3.68
C GLN A 483 31.19 -61.15 -3.18
N PRO A 484 30.22 -62.07 -3.14
CA PRO A 484 28.75 -62.06 -3.03
C PRO A 484 28.22 -63.13 -2.06
N GLY A 485 26.91 -63.27 -1.92
CA GLY A 485 26.30 -64.51 -1.61
C GLY A 485 25.17 -64.52 -0.58
N GLY A 486 23.99 -65.01 -1.02
CA GLY A 486 23.01 -65.60 -0.15
C GLY A 486 21.53 -65.27 -0.40
N GLU A 487 20.96 -65.81 -1.48
CA GLU A 487 19.55 -66.24 -1.59
C GLU A 487 19.41 -67.63 -1.09
N PRO A 488 18.19 -68.28 -0.94
CA PRO A 488 16.81 -67.79 -0.72
C PRO A 488 16.07 -68.66 0.38
N ALA A 489 14.90 -68.21 0.78
CA ALA A 489 13.92 -69.19 1.30
C ALA A 489 12.49 -68.75 0.96
N LYS A 490 11.92 -69.52 0.08
CA LYS A 490 10.49 -69.65 -0.21
C LYS A 490 9.73 -70.12 1.01
N ASN A 491 8.51 -69.63 1.24
CA ASN A 491 7.36 -70.45 1.52
C ASN A 491 6.05 -69.68 1.31
N GLN A 492 5.29 -70.15 0.35
CA GLN A 492 3.83 -70.13 0.26
C GLN A 492 3.33 -71.48 0.78
N PRO A 493 2.02 -71.81 0.90
CA PRO A 493 0.78 -71.11 0.63
C PRO A 493 -0.35 -71.36 1.65
N GLY A 494 -1.51 -70.78 1.44
CA GLY A 494 -2.76 -71.47 1.83
C GLY A 494 -3.82 -70.56 2.44
N GLY A 495 -4.98 -70.46 1.74
CA GLY A 495 -6.26 -70.24 2.37
C GLY A 495 -7.22 -69.19 1.76
N GLU A 496 -7.74 -69.42 0.57
CA GLU A 496 -9.11 -69.05 0.17
C GLU A 496 -10.05 -70.17 0.52
N PRO A 497 -11.41 -70.14 0.48
CA PRO A 497 -12.34 -69.05 0.22
C PRO A 497 -13.61 -69.08 1.11
N ALA A 498 -14.44 -68.02 1.07
CA ALA A 498 -15.90 -68.18 1.16
C ALA A 498 -16.65 -66.99 0.61
N ARG A 499 -17.23 -67.29 -0.53
CA ARG A 499 -18.40 -66.67 -1.14
C ARG A 499 -19.57 -66.49 -0.15
N ASN A 500 -20.33 -65.39 -0.25
CA ASN A 500 -21.78 -65.43 -0.42
C ASN A 500 -22.31 -64.11 -0.90
N GLN A 501 -22.74 -64.03 -2.12
CA GLN A 501 -23.90 -63.35 -2.63
C GLN A 501 -25.06 -64.37 -2.62
N PRO A 502 -26.35 -64.05 -2.95
CA PRO A 502 -26.95 -62.89 -3.59
C PRO A 502 -28.41 -62.61 -3.14
N HIS A 503 -29.07 -61.75 -3.97
CA HIS A 503 -30.52 -61.59 -4.19
C HIS A 503 -31.17 -60.43 -3.36
N ALA A 504 -32.00 -59.52 -3.91
CA ALA A 504 -32.80 -59.55 -5.11
C ALA A 504 -33.24 -58.11 -5.51
N GLU A 505 -33.18 -57.78 -6.78
CA GLU A 505 -34.23 -57.02 -7.52
C GLU A 505 -35.30 -58.02 -7.95
N PRO A 506 -36.49 -57.68 -8.47
CA PRO A 506 -37.02 -56.42 -9.00
C PRO A 506 -38.54 -56.21 -8.74
N ALA A 507 -39.08 -55.03 -9.09
CA ALA A 507 -40.41 -54.95 -9.71
C ALA A 507 -40.69 -53.61 -10.40
N LYS A 508 -40.76 -53.72 -11.69
CA LYS A 508 -41.38 -52.77 -12.62
C LYS A 508 -42.89 -52.66 -12.39
N ARG A 509 -43.48 -51.50 -12.53
CA ARG A 509 -44.66 -51.22 -13.37
C ARG A 509 -44.94 -49.72 -13.45
N GLY A 510 -44.81 -49.13 -14.65
CA GLY A 510 -45.61 -47.99 -15.10
C GLY A 510 -46.80 -48.55 -15.85
N PRO A 511 -47.56 -47.79 -16.65
CA PRO A 511 -47.64 -46.33 -16.85
C PRO A 511 -49.11 -45.83 -16.83
N SER A 512 -49.32 -44.57 -17.07
CA SER A 512 -50.51 -43.89 -17.57
C SER A 512 -50.89 -42.69 -16.67
N GLY A 513 -51.18 -41.52 -17.12
CA GLY A 513 -51.62 -40.93 -18.34
C GLY A 513 -51.84 -39.47 -18.04
N SER A 514 -51.43 -38.62 -18.93
CA SER A 514 -51.93 -37.27 -19.03
C SER A 514 -53.41 -37.31 -19.51
N PRO A 515 -54.21 -36.27 -19.30
CA PRO A 515 -54.12 -35.09 -20.14
C PRO A 515 -54.52 -33.72 -19.54
N ARG A 516 -53.96 -32.70 -20.20
CA ARG A 516 -54.50 -31.40 -20.56
C ARG A 516 -55.78 -30.88 -19.86
N ALA A 517 -55.76 -29.63 -19.37
CA ALA A 517 -56.45 -28.50 -20.01
C ALA A 517 -56.55 -27.31 -19.02
N SER A 518 -56.00 -26.18 -19.42
CA SER A 518 -56.68 -24.91 -19.69
C SER A 518 -57.62 -24.36 -18.59
N GLY A 519 -57.36 -23.10 -18.24
CA GLY A 519 -58.39 -22.25 -17.68
C GLY A 519 -57.92 -21.10 -16.82
N ARG A 520 -57.53 -19.97 -17.42
CA ARG A 520 -57.88 -18.66 -16.85
C ARG A 520 -59.41 -18.49 -16.96
N PRO A 521 -60.05 -17.80 -16.01
CA PRO A 521 -60.42 -16.41 -16.25
C PRO A 521 -60.35 -15.49 -14.99
N ARG A 522 -59.97 -14.29 -15.18
CA ARG A 522 -60.62 -12.98 -15.14
C ARG A 522 -61.75 -12.72 -14.13
N ARG A 523 -61.57 -11.56 -13.39
CA ARG A 523 -62.56 -10.56 -12.92
C ARG A 523 -63.55 -11.02 -11.83
N ALA A 524 -63.85 -10.23 -10.88
CA ALA A 524 -64.37 -8.87 -10.72
C ALA A 524 -64.33 -8.50 -9.21
N VAL A 525 -64.02 -7.27 -8.82
CA VAL A 525 -64.87 -6.09 -8.70
C VAL A 525 -65.77 -6.07 -7.46
N GLU A 526 -65.72 -4.92 -6.82
CA GLU A 526 -66.68 -4.23 -5.92
C GLU A 526 -66.58 -4.57 -4.44
N ALA A 527 -66.70 -3.63 -3.52
CA ALA A 527 -67.07 -2.21 -3.55
C ALA A 527 -66.94 -1.61 -2.15
N ALA A 528 -66.82 -0.31 -2.19
CA ALA A 528 -67.47 0.67 -1.32
C ALA A 528 -66.91 0.95 0.10
N GLY A 529 -66.55 2.20 0.24
CA GLY A 529 -66.33 2.98 1.45
C GLY A 529 -67.59 3.19 2.28
N PRO A 530 -67.64 4.13 3.25
CA PRO A 530 -67.42 5.57 2.99
C PRO A 530 -66.71 6.35 4.13
N ARG A 531 -66.31 7.59 3.80
CA ARG A 531 -66.11 8.73 4.73
C ARG A 531 -67.46 9.26 5.28
N PRO A 532 -67.41 9.98 6.44
CA PRO A 532 -67.54 11.43 6.45
C PRO A 532 -66.63 12.12 7.50
N ALA A 533 -66.10 13.26 7.28
CA ALA A 533 -66.48 14.65 7.10
C ALA A 533 -66.64 15.45 8.41
N ARG A 534 -65.84 16.53 8.44
CA ARG A 534 -66.15 17.90 8.93
C ARG A 534 -66.09 18.28 10.41
N GLY A 535 -65.44 19.39 10.60
CA GLY A 535 -65.68 20.51 11.47
C GLY A 535 -64.42 20.89 12.23
N GLY A 536 -63.88 22.07 12.24
CA GLY A 536 -64.24 23.37 11.81
C GLY A 536 -63.63 24.35 12.80
N SER A 537 -63.06 25.39 12.25
CA SER A 537 -63.00 26.76 12.80
C SER A 537 -62.15 27.09 14.02
N GLY A 538 -61.32 28.11 13.86
CA GLY A 538 -61.09 29.12 14.84
C GLY A 538 -59.73 29.82 14.80
N LYS A 539 -59.54 30.82 13.97
CA LYS A 539 -58.76 32.04 14.25
C LYS A 539 -59.68 33.01 14.99
N PRO A 540 -59.22 34.11 15.66
CA PRO A 540 -58.12 35.03 15.47
C PRO A 540 -57.59 35.75 16.75
N GLY A 541 -56.64 36.69 16.52
CA GLY A 541 -56.47 37.89 17.33
C GLY A 541 -55.02 38.17 17.74
N LYS A 542 -54.30 39.08 17.10
CA LYS A 542 -54.11 40.54 17.31
C LYS A 542 -53.66 40.86 18.74
N ALA A 543 -52.70 41.63 19.06
CA ALA A 543 -52.09 42.86 18.64
C ALA A 543 -50.97 43.13 19.66
N SER A 544 -50.03 44.00 19.67
CA SER A 544 -49.73 45.27 19.03
C SER A 544 -48.45 45.82 19.66
N ARG A 545 -47.75 46.62 18.85
CA ARG A 545 -47.10 47.90 19.16
C ARG A 545 -45.89 47.92 20.11
N ALA A 546 -44.88 48.68 19.98
CA ALA A 546 -44.57 49.81 19.10
C ALA A 546 -43.09 50.17 19.29
N SER A 547 -42.58 50.77 18.34
CA SER A 547 -41.94 52.08 18.09
C SER A 547 -40.41 52.04 18.32
N GLY A 548 -39.56 52.65 17.54
CA GLY A 548 -39.72 53.63 16.53
C GLY A 548 -38.34 54.05 16.02
N THR A 549 -38.39 54.74 14.86
CA THR A 549 -37.51 55.79 14.32
C THR A 549 -36.08 55.38 13.97
N GLY A 550 -35.53 55.64 12.78
CA GLY A 550 -35.92 56.45 11.66
C GLY A 550 -34.74 56.68 10.77
N SER A 551 -35.05 57.04 9.52
CA SER A 551 -34.30 57.82 8.53
C SER A 551 -33.48 57.07 7.52
N ALA A 552 -33.95 56.80 6.32
CA ALA A 552 -34.04 57.57 5.08
C ALA A 552 -32.68 57.87 4.41
N GLY A 553 -32.55 57.38 3.17
CA GLY A 553 -31.51 57.86 2.26
C GLY A 553 -31.34 57.05 1.00
N LYS A 554 -32.26 57.19 0.05
CA LYS A 554 -32.12 57.33 -1.42
C LYS A 554 -31.17 56.41 -2.22
N ARG A 555 -31.79 55.63 -3.10
CA ARG A 555 -31.29 55.27 -4.45
C ARG A 555 -31.21 56.53 -5.34
N PRO A 556 -30.35 56.52 -6.36
CA PRO A 556 -30.90 56.62 -7.72
C PRO A 556 -30.24 55.67 -8.72
N THR A 557 -31.09 55.08 -9.52
CA THR A 557 -31.27 54.95 -10.99
C THR A 557 -30.04 55.07 -11.90
N ALA A 558 -29.96 54.08 -12.80
CA ALA A 558 -29.13 53.97 -13.99
C ALA A 558 -29.40 55.07 -15.04
N PRO A 559 -28.49 55.23 -16.00
CA PRO A 559 -28.93 55.26 -17.38
C PRO A 559 -28.15 54.38 -18.35
N SER A 560 -28.88 54.03 -19.39
CA SER A 560 -28.62 53.21 -20.57
C SER A 560 -27.67 53.87 -21.59
N GLY A 561 -26.79 53.03 -22.21
CA GLY A 561 -26.35 52.96 -23.57
C GLY A 561 -25.31 54.00 -24.07
N PRO A 562 -24.58 53.74 -25.17
CA PRO A 562 -24.95 52.98 -26.34
C PRO A 562 -23.88 52.04 -26.93
N SER A 563 -24.33 51.20 -27.84
CA SER A 563 -23.63 50.30 -28.73
C SER A 563 -22.47 50.91 -29.53
N ARG A 564 -21.35 50.17 -29.66
CA ARG A 564 -20.41 50.32 -30.79
C ARG A 564 -19.97 48.97 -31.32
N SER A 565 -20.38 48.77 -32.53
CA SER A 565 -19.86 48.05 -33.72
C SER A 565 -18.64 47.12 -33.54
N ALA A 566 -18.88 45.89 -34.05
CA ALA A 566 -17.93 44.84 -34.38
C ALA A 566 -16.83 45.33 -35.36
N ARG A 567 -15.61 44.87 -35.11
CA ARG A 567 -14.52 44.77 -36.10
C ARG A 567 -14.34 43.31 -36.51
N PRO A 568 -14.09 43.05 -37.82
CA PRO A 568 -13.86 41.70 -38.31
C PRO A 568 -12.47 41.16 -37.92
N PRO A 569 -12.28 39.81 -37.95
CA PRO A 569 -11.00 39.21 -37.62
C PRO A 569 -9.96 39.39 -38.72
N ALA A 570 -8.70 39.61 -38.30
CA ALA A 570 -7.54 39.70 -39.17
C ALA A 570 -7.11 38.32 -39.63
N ASP A 571 -6.68 38.22 -40.88
CA ASP A 571 -6.10 37.08 -41.57
C ASP A 571 -4.90 36.48 -40.84
N PRO A 572 -4.73 35.14 -40.86
CA PRO A 572 -3.51 34.51 -40.39
C PRO A 572 -2.41 34.61 -41.46
N GLY A 573 -1.28 35.22 -41.10
CA GLY A 573 -0.06 35.21 -41.90
C GLY A 573 0.57 33.81 -41.95
N PRO A 574 1.48 33.53 -42.91
CA PRO A 574 1.96 32.20 -43.24
C PRO A 574 2.87 31.59 -42.16
N GLU A 575 2.70 30.32 -41.93
CA GLU A 575 3.52 29.46 -41.07
C GLU A 575 4.99 29.43 -41.55
N PRO A 576 5.98 29.42 -40.60
CA PRO A 576 7.36 29.16 -40.94
C PRO A 576 7.58 27.64 -41.18
N PRO A 577 8.54 27.24 -42.05
CA PRO A 577 8.76 25.85 -42.42
C PRO A 577 9.35 25.03 -41.28
N ALA A 578 8.92 23.77 -41.22
CA ALA A 578 9.34 22.74 -40.27
C ALA A 578 10.86 22.56 -40.26
N ASN A 579 11.45 22.63 -39.06
CA ASN A 579 12.83 22.27 -38.79
C ASN A 579 13.07 20.77 -39.05
N GLN A 580 13.93 20.46 -39.99
CA GLN A 580 14.51 19.13 -40.15
C GLN A 580 15.58 18.89 -39.06
N PRO A 581 15.69 17.65 -38.54
CA PRO A 581 16.75 17.32 -37.59
C PRO A 581 18.15 17.30 -38.29
N PRO A 582 19.22 17.59 -37.55
CA PRO A 582 20.58 17.60 -38.11
C PRO A 582 21.04 16.15 -38.44
N PRO A 583 21.88 15.98 -39.45
CA PRO A 583 22.45 14.68 -39.83
C PRO A 583 23.41 14.19 -38.74
N GLY A 584 23.32 12.90 -38.40
CA GLY A 584 24.23 12.20 -37.51
C GLY A 584 25.63 12.04 -38.15
N PRO A 585 26.69 11.88 -37.34
CA PRO A 585 28.05 11.75 -37.85
C PRO A 585 28.25 10.42 -38.57
N ASP A 586 28.87 10.50 -39.75
CA ASP A 586 29.36 9.40 -40.59
C ASP A 586 30.35 8.52 -39.81
N ILE A 587 30.01 7.24 -39.65
CA ILE A 587 30.94 6.21 -39.18
C ILE A 587 31.54 5.54 -40.42
N ALA A 588 32.81 5.82 -40.67
CA ALA A 588 33.60 5.14 -41.68
C ALA A 588 33.82 3.66 -41.31
N PRO A 589 33.76 2.72 -42.29
CA PRO A 589 34.01 1.31 -42.02
C PRO A 589 35.51 1.05 -41.89
N GLY A 590 35.93 0.49 -40.76
CA GLY A 590 37.29 -0.01 -40.53
C GLY A 590 37.54 -1.33 -41.25
N PRO A 591 38.83 -1.67 -41.54
CA PRO A 591 39.22 -2.70 -42.50
C PRO A 591 38.98 -4.12 -41.93
N VAL A 592 38.40 -4.95 -42.78
CA VAL A 592 38.26 -6.41 -42.63
C VAL A 592 39.61 -7.09 -42.64
N LYS A 593 40.04 -7.73 -41.57
CA LYS A 593 41.12 -8.70 -41.54
C LYS A 593 40.60 -10.07 -41.99
N ARG A 594 41.07 -10.50 -43.16
CA ARG A 594 41.05 -11.91 -43.61
C ARG A 594 41.98 -12.70 -42.69
N THR A 595 41.52 -13.79 -42.14
CA THR A 595 42.35 -14.88 -41.63
C THR A 595 42.01 -16.13 -42.41
N ASP A 596 43.04 -16.63 -43.07
CA ASP A 596 43.08 -17.84 -43.87
C ASP A 596 42.79 -19.08 -43.00
N GLY A 597 42.12 -20.04 -43.64
CA GLY A 597 41.86 -21.34 -43.10
C GLY A 597 43.09 -22.21 -43.00
N ARG A 598 43.14 -23.04 -41.97
CA ARG A 598 43.85 -24.34 -41.99
C ARG A 598 43.03 -25.34 -41.17
N ALA A 599 42.61 -26.35 -41.90
CA ALA A 599 42.14 -27.60 -41.36
C ALA A 599 43.29 -28.35 -40.67
N VAL A 600 43.02 -28.95 -39.53
CA VAL A 600 43.76 -30.11 -39.02
C VAL A 600 42.74 -31.10 -38.47
N GLU A 601 42.72 -32.25 -39.12
CA GLU A 601 42.16 -33.51 -38.68
C GLU A 601 42.89 -34.02 -37.44
N GLY A 602 42.22 -34.88 -36.68
CA GLY A 602 42.87 -35.94 -35.91
C GLY A 602 42.37 -36.14 -34.50
N ASP A 603 41.56 -37.16 -34.40
CA ASP A 603 41.55 -38.30 -33.46
C ASP A 603 41.88 -38.10 -31.95
N SER A 604 41.01 -38.44 -31.17
CA SER A 604 40.87 -39.48 -30.15
C SER A 604 39.80 -39.11 -29.11
#